data_74e185009ca1bf106805b9eb41024427
#
_entry.id   74e185009ca1bf106805b9eb41024427
#
_cell.length_a   1.000
_cell.length_b   1.000
_cell.length_c   1.000
_cell.angle_alpha   90.00
_cell.angle_beta   90.00
_cell.angle_gamma   90.00
#
_symmetry.space_group_name_H-M   'P 1'
#
loop_
_entity.id
_entity.type
_entity.pdbx_description
1 polymer ?
#
loop_
_entity_poly.entity_id
_entity_poly.type
_entity_poly.pdbx_seq_one_letter_code
_entity_poly.pdbx_strand_id
1 'polypeptide(L)'
;MEFAHKSVLLEETIDNLNIKPDGIYVDGTLGGAGHSEQIVKRLGEGGRLIGIDQDEDAIAAATKRLEPYGDKVTIVRDNYQNFRRILDELNIKKVDGILLDLGVSSYQLDNADRGFTYRVDAPLDMRMDNRQAKTAKNIVNEYSETELFRILKDYGEERYAKSIAYHICKYREKKEIETTEELNDIIRGSIPAKARNGQGHPSKQTFQAIRIELN
;
A
#
# COMPACT_ATOMS: atom_id res chain seq x y z
N MET A 1 -2.94 4.46 -18.37
CA MET A 1 -4.12 3.75 -17.84
C MET A 1 -4.92 4.72 -16.99
N GLU A 2 -6.22 4.78 -17.15
CA GLU A 2 -7.06 5.67 -16.34
C GLU A 2 -7.32 5.04 -14.97
N PHE A 3 -7.22 5.81 -13.88
CA PHE A 3 -7.60 5.40 -12.52
C PHE A 3 -9.14 5.27 -12.43
N ALA A 4 -9.68 4.24 -13.07
CA ALA A 4 -11.14 4.00 -13.16
C ALA A 4 -11.69 3.14 -12.03
N HIS A 5 -11.00 3.08 -10.88
CA HIS A 5 -11.41 2.24 -9.76
C HIS A 5 -12.43 2.94 -8.86
N LYS A 6 -13.51 2.24 -8.53
CA LYS A 6 -14.48 2.70 -7.52
C LYS A 6 -13.88 2.46 -6.13
N SER A 7 -13.78 3.53 -5.33
CA SER A 7 -13.28 3.43 -3.94
C SER A 7 -14.12 2.48 -3.11
N VAL A 8 -13.48 1.73 -2.23
CA VAL A 8 -14.13 0.74 -1.35
C VAL A 8 -15.01 1.46 -0.33
N LEU A 9 -16.23 0.99 -0.12
CA LEU A 9 -17.19 1.54 0.85
C LEU A 9 -17.34 3.08 0.76
N LEU A 10 -17.34 3.62 -0.47
CA LEU A 10 -17.25 5.06 -0.71
C LEU A 10 -18.35 5.84 0.03
N GLU A 11 -19.60 5.47 -0.17
CA GLU A 11 -20.75 6.18 0.43
C GLU A 11 -20.73 6.07 1.96
N GLU A 12 -20.52 4.86 2.48
CA GLU A 12 -20.48 4.58 3.91
C GLU A 12 -19.34 5.35 4.58
N THR A 13 -18.19 5.43 3.97
CA THR A 13 -17.03 6.18 4.48
C THR A 13 -17.35 7.67 4.56
N ILE A 14 -17.87 8.23 3.49
CA ILE A 14 -18.18 9.66 3.41
C ILE A 14 -19.31 10.06 4.38
N ASP A 15 -20.34 9.22 4.52
CA ASP A 15 -21.43 9.48 5.46
C ASP A 15 -20.97 9.42 6.92
N ASN A 16 -20.10 8.46 7.26
CA ASN A 16 -19.55 8.34 8.61
C ASN A 16 -18.52 9.42 8.97
N LEU A 17 -17.87 10.04 7.99
CA LEU A 17 -16.99 11.20 8.25
C LEU A 17 -17.75 12.42 8.75
N ASN A 18 -19.07 12.48 8.56
CA ASN A 18 -19.94 13.58 9.01
C ASN A 18 -19.37 14.96 8.63
N ILE A 19 -19.14 15.17 7.34
CA ILE A 19 -18.36 16.27 6.81
C ILE A 19 -19.04 17.61 7.09
N LYS A 20 -18.32 18.51 7.79
CA LYS A 20 -18.72 19.90 8.04
C LYS A 20 -18.24 20.79 6.91
N PRO A 21 -19.03 21.74 6.40
CA PRO A 21 -18.62 22.62 5.29
C PRO A 21 -17.30 23.36 5.53
N ASP A 22 -17.05 23.84 6.73
CA ASP A 22 -15.82 24.59 7.08
C ASP A 22 -14.80 23.72 7.81
N GLY A 23 -14.95 22.39 7.77
CA GLY A 23 -14.08 21.43 8.45
C GLY A 23 -12.76 21.20 7.72
N ILE A 24 -11.77 20.69 8.46
CA ILE A 24 -10.46 20.30 7.93
C ILE A 24 -10.37 18.76 8.00
N TYR A 25 -10.10 18.14 6.86
CA TYR A 25 -10.03 16.70 6.73
C TYR A 25 -8.67 16.26 6.18
N VAL A 26 -8.20 15.09 6.63
CA VAL A 26 -6.99 14.45 6.14
C VAL A 26 -7.37 13.13 5.49
N ASP A 27 -6.93 12.91 4.27
CA ASP A 27 -6.90 11.60 3.63
C ASP A 27 -5.44 11.14 3.61
N GLY A 28 -5.07 10.20 4.48
CA GLY A 28 -3.69 9.72 4.63
C GLY A 28 -3.32 8.63 3.64
N THR A 29 -4.26 8.23 2.79
CA THR A 29 -4.11 7.19 1.75
C THR A 29 -4.79 7.65 0.45
N LEU A 30 -4.30 8.80 -0.05
CA LEU A 30 -4.95 9.56 -1.11
C LEU A 30 -5.25 8.74 -2.38
N GLY A 31 -4.31 7.86 -2.78
CA GLY A 31 -4.46 7.02 -3.95
C GLY A 31 -4.88 7.81 -5.19
N GLY A 32 -5.87 7.33 -5.93
CA GLY A 32 -6.48 8.03 -7.04
C GLY A 32 -7.50 9.10 -6.64
N ALA A 33 -7.53 9.52 -5.37
CA ALA A 33 -8.38 10.56 -4.80
C ALA A 33 -9.90 10.32 -4.92
N GLY A 34 -10.35 9.07 -4.96
CA GLY A 34 -11.78 8.77 -5.06
C GLY A 34 -12.59 9.23 -3.86
N HIS A 35 -12.14 8.91 -2.64
CA HIS A 35 -12.73 9.40 -1.40
C HIS A 35 -12.52 10.89 -1.24
N SER A 36 -11.31 11.37 -1.47
CA SER A 36 -10.92 12.78 -1.37
C SER A 36 -11.78 13.70 -2.23
N GLU A 37 -12.12 13.29 -3.45
CA GLU A 37 -13.02 14.05 -4.31
C GLU A 37 -14.43 14.19 -3.70
N GLN A 38 -14.94 13.15 -3.06
CA GLN A 38 -16.24 13.20 -2.41
C GLN A 38 -16.22 14.03 -1.12
N ILE A 39 -15.09 14.05 -0.42
CA ILE A 39 -14.89 14.93 0.74
C ILE A 39 -14.92 16.39 0.27
N VAL A 40 -14.08 16.77 -0.70
CA VAL A 40 -13.94 18.15 -1.12
C VAL A 40 -15.22 18.73 -1.75
N LYS A 41 -16.04 17.90 -2.42
CA LYS A 41 -17.37 18.28 -2.94
C LYS A 41 -18.36 18.72 -1.84
N ARG A 42 -18.16 18.24 -0.61
CA ARG A 42 -19.00 18.58 0.55
C ARG A 42 -18.45 19.75 1.37
N LEU A 43 -17.23 20.22 1.06
CA LEU A 43 -16.60 21.35 1.73
C LEU A 43 -17.09 22.67 1.15
N GLY A 44 -17.38 23.62 2.06
CA GLY A 44 -17.65 25.02 1.75
C GLY A 44 -16.36 25.82 1.45
N GLU A 45 -16.49 27.15 1.44
CA GLU A 45 -15.34 28.04 1.16
C GLU A 45 -14.24 27.97 2.22
N GLY A 46 -14.60 27.77 3.50
CA GLY A 46 -13.69 27.67 4.64
C GLY A 46 -13.09 26.28 4.84
N GLY A 47 -13.63 25.26 4.17
CA GLY A 47 -13.19 23.87 4.34
C GLY A 47 -11.89 23.56 3.63
N ARG A 48 -11.11 22.63 4.19
CA ARG A 48 -9.80 22.19 3.63
C ARG A 48 -9.66 20.68 3.63
N LEU A 49 -9.01 20.17 2.60
CA LEU A 49 -8.60 18.78 2.47
C LEU A 49 -7.07 18.69 2.37
N ILE A 50 -6.46 17.86 3.19
CA ILE A 50 -5.05 17.49 3.10
C ILE A 50 -4.98 16.04 2.63
N GLY A 51 -4.49 15.83 1.41
CA GLY A 51 -4.26 14.50 0.85
C GLY A 51 -2.80 14.11 1.00
N ILE A 52 -2.53 12.91 1.54
CA ILE A 52 -1.18 12.40 1.74
C ILE A 52 -1.07 11.06 1.03
N ASP A 53 -0.03 10.88 0.25
CA ASP A 53 0.38 9.58 -0.29
C ASP A 53 1.90 9.55 -0.50
N GLN A 54 2.50 8.38 -0.39
CA GLN A 54 3.92 8.21 -0.64
C GLN A 54 4.22 7.82 -2.09
N ASP A 55 3.24 7.30 -2.82
CA ASP A 55 3.34 6.83 -4.20
C ASP A 55 3.21 8.01 -5.17
N GLU A 56 4.23 8.21 -6.03
CA GLU A 56 4.21 9.32 -6.99
C GLU A 56 3.13 9.18 -8.06
N ASP A 57 2.80 7.95 -8.45
CA ASP A 57 1.72 7.70 -9.42
C ASP A 57 0.37 8.10 -8.82
N ALA A 58 0.15 7.80 -7.54
CA ALA A 58 -1.03 8.23 -6.79
C ALA A 58 -1.09 9.76 -6.70
N ILE A 59 0.00 10.41 -6.33
CA ILE A 59 0.11 11.87 -6.27
C ILE A 59 -0.23 12.52 -7.62
N ALA A 60 0.33 12.01 -8.72
CA ALA A 60 0.07 12.54 -10.05
C ALA A 60 -1.40 12.41 -10.45
N ALA A 61 -2.01 11.24 -10.19
CA ALA A 61 -3.43 10.99 -10.48
C ALA A 61 -4.34 11.88 -9.63
N ALA A 62 -4.06 11.98 -8.32
CA ALA A 62 -4.83 12.80 -7.40
C ALA A 62 -4.72 14.29 -7.73
N THR A 63 -3.55 14.79 -8.08
CA THR A 63 -3.34 16.17 -8.48
C THR A 63 -4.22 16.53 -9.67
N LYS A 64 -4.24 15.69 -10.70
CA LYS A 64 -5.11 15.90 -11.88
C LYS A 64 -6.59 15.87 -11.53
N ARG A 65 -7.00 14.93 -10.68
CA ARG A 65 -8.41 14.76 -10.29
C ARG A 65 -8.93 15.89 -9.42
N LEU A 66 -8.08 16.39 -8.53
CA LEU A 66 -8.46 17.40 -7.55
C LEU A 66 -8.15 18.84 -8.01
N GLU A 67 -7.51 19.03 -9.18
CA GLU A 67 -7.23 20.34 -9.79
C GLU A 67 -8.42 21.31 -9.79
N PRO A 68 -9.67 20.88 -10.11
CA PRO A 68 -10.82 21.79 -10.14
C PRO A 68 -11.19 22.42 -8.79
N TYR A 69 -10.67 21.89 -7.69
CA TYR A 69 -11.00 22.35 -6.32
C TYR A 69 -10.00 23.36 -5.75
N GLY A 70 -8.92 23.64 -6.48
CA GLY A 70 -7.97 24.74 -6.19
C GLY A 70 -7.43 24.73 -4.77
N ASP A 71 -7.47 25.88 -4.12
CA ASP A 71 -6.85 26.13 -2.79
C ASP A 71 -7.50 25.36 -1.64
N LYS A 72 -8.65 24.70 -1.85
CA LYS A 72 -9.26 23.83 -0.84
C LYS A 72 -8.46 22.56 -0.59
N VAL A 73 -7.55 22.18 -1.52
CA VAL A 73 -6.82 20.92 -1.49
C VAL A 73 -5.31 21.19 -1.35
N THR A 74 -4.70 20.53 -0.38
CA THR A 74 -3.24 20.46 -0.25
C THR A 74 -2.83 19.01 -0.40
N ILE A 75 -1.97 18.70 -1.39
CA ILE A 75 -1.45 17.37 -1.62
C ILE A 75 0.00 17.30 -1.16
N VAL A 76 0.34 16.28 -0.36
CA VAL A 76 1.67 16.09 0.21
C VAL A 76 2.16 14.69 -0.13
N ARG A 77 3.34 14.60 -0.76
CA ARG A 77 3.99 13.31 -1.02
C ARG A 77 4.82 12.87 0.19
N ASP A 78 4.20 12.11 1.09
CA ASP A 78 4.83 11.59 2.31
C ASP A 78 4.10 10.33 2.79
N ASN A 79 4.66 9.66 3.79
CA ASN A 79 3.98 8.59 4.49
C ASN A 79 3.03 9.18 5.55
N TYR A 80 1.82 8.64 5.66
CA TYR A 80 0.81 9.12 6.63
C TYR A 80 1.28 9.03 8.09
N GLN A 81 2.26 8.19 8.42
CA GLN A 81 2.87 8.17 9.77
C GLN A 81 3.43 9.53 10.18
N ASN A 82 3.77 10.40 9.23
CA ASN A 82 4.30 11.73 9.43
C ASN A 82 3.21 12.82 9.51
N PHE A 83 1.92 12.43 9.54
CA PHE A 83 0.79 13.37 9.46
C PHE A 83 0.90 14.52 10.49
N ARG A 84 1.41 14.26 11.70
CA ARG A 84 1.59 15.29 12.71
C ARG A 84 2.56 16.39 12.25
N ARG A 85 3.72 15.99 11.74
CA ARG A 85 4.71 16.93 11.20
C ARG A 85 4.13 17.71 10.02
N ILE A 86 3.42 17.05 9.12
CA ILE A 86 2.78 17.67 7.95
C ILE A 86 1.77 18.73 8.40
N LEU A 87 0.92 18.42 9.37
CA LEU A 87 -0.06 19.38 9.90
C LEU A 87 0.61 20.57 10.61
N ASP A 88 1.69 20.34 11.36
CA ASP A 88 2.44 21.41 12.01
C ASP A 88 3.10 22.36 10.98
N GLU A 89 3.67 21.82 9.89
CA GLU A 89 4.22 22.61 8.77
C GLU A 89 3.15 23.45 8.05
N LEU A 90 1.92 22.93 7.97
CA LEU A 90 0.77 23.64 7.42
C LEU A 90 0.07 24.58 8.42
N ASN A 91 0.61 24.71 9.66
CA ASN A 91 0.01 25.47 10.77
C ASN A 91 -1.41 25.01 11.14
N ILE A 92 -1.72 23.72 11.01
CA ILE A 92 -3.00 23.10 11.34
C ILE A 92 -2.88 22.40 12.69
N LYS A 93 -3.59 22.90 13.69
CA LYS A 93 -3.55 22.36 15.06
C LYS A 93 -4.54 21.24 15.31
N LYS A 94 -5.67 21.23 14.59
CA LYS A 94 -6.76 20.27 14.75
C LYS A 94 -7.40 19.99 13.41
N VAL A 95 -7.89 18.77 13.23
CA VAL A 95 -8.68 18.33 12.07
C VAL A 95 -10.03 17.78 12.55
N ASP A 96 -11.05 17.84 11.70
CA ASP A 96 -12.39 17.33 11.99
C ASP A 96 -12.54 15.85 11.68
N GLY A 97 -11.72 15.32 10.76
CA GLY A 97 -11.70 13.90 10.44
C GLY A 97 -10.42 13.46 9.73
N ILE A 98 -10.11 12.17 9.87
CA ILE A 98 -8.99 11.51 9.20
C ILE A 98 -9.53 10.26 8.54
N LEU A 99 -9.18 10.05 7.28
CA LEU A 99 -9.45 8.84 6.51
C LEU A 99 -8.14 8.08 6.28
N LEU A 100 -8.19 6.77 6.52
CA LEU A 100 -7.12 5.83 6.18
C LEU A 100 -7.75 4.59 5.52
N ASP A 101 -7.49 4.40 4.22
CA ASP A 101 -7.85 3.19 3.46
C ASP A 101 -6.59 2.35 3.27
N LEU A 102 -6.26 1.56 4.32
CA LEU A 102 -4.99 0.87 4.42
C LEU A 102 -4.92 -0.33 3.49
N GLY A 103 -3.88 -0.37 2.67
CA GLY A 103 -3.63 -1.50 1.77
C GLY A 103 -2.86 -1.10 0.53
N VAL A 104 -3.00 -1.91 -0.53
CA VAL A 104 -2.44 -1.65 -1.85
C VAL A 104 -3.54 -1.18 -2.79
N SER A 105 -3.26 -0.20 -3.62
CA SER A 105 -4.21 0.24 -4.63
C SER A 105 -4.33 -0.77 -5.77
N SER A 106 -5.48 -0.79 -6.45
CA SER A 106 -5.64 -1.60 -7.65
C SER A 106 -4.62 -1.24 -8.72
N TYR A 107 -4.27 0.04 -8.84
CA TYR A 107 -3.24 0.50 -9.77
C TYR A 107 -1.88 -0.16 -9.50
N GLN A 108 -1.47 -0.26 -8.22
CA GLN A 108 -0.23 -0.95 -7.83
C GLN A 108 -0.26 -2.43 -8.17
N LEU A 109 -1.41 -3.11 -8.03
CA LEU A 109 -1.57 -4.52 -8.39
C LEU A 109 -1.63 -4.75 -9.90
N ASP A 110 -2.19 -3.81 -10.66
CA ASP A 110 -2.37 -3.90 -12.12
C ASP A 110 -1.09 -3.50 -12.88
N ASN A 111 -0.23 -2.69 -12.26
CA ASN A 111 1.08 -2.35 -12.81
C ASN A 111 2.11 -3.42 -12.41
N ALA A 112 2.25 -4.44 -13.26
CA ALA A 112 3.07 -5.62 -13.01
C ALA A 112 4.53 -5.27 -12.68
N ASP A 113 5.12 -4.29 -13.38
CA ASP A 113 6.54 -3.90 -13.23
C ASP A 113 6.89 -3.40 -11.82
N ARG A 114 5.88 -3.02 -11.03
CA ARG A 114 6.03 -2.62 -9.63
C ARG A 114 6.22 -3.81 -8.66
N GLY A 115 6.02 -5.05 -9.11
CA GLY A 115 6.23 -6.27 -8.33
C GLY A 115 5.24 -6.51 -7.17
N PHE A 116 4.16 -5.75 -7.06
CA PHE A 116 3.15 -5.93 -5.99
C PHE A 116 2.33 -7.21 -6.15
N THR A 117 2.18 -7.69 -7.38
CA THR A 117 1.36 -8.85 -7.70
C THR A 117 2.20 -10.12 -7.84
N TYR A 118 1.64 -11.25 -7.42
CA TYR A 118 2.17 -12.58 -7.63
C TYR A 118 1.67 -13.24 -8.92
N ARG A 119 0.89 -12.53 -9.75
CA ARG A 119 0.22 -13.09 -10.93
C ARG A 119 1.06 -12.99 -12.20
N VAL A 120 2.03 -12.10 -12.22
CA VAL A 120 2.89 -11.80 -13.35
C VAL A 120 4.33 -11.77 -12.85
N ASP A 121 5.27 -12.28 -13.67
CA ASP A 121 6.68 -12.19 -13.35
C ASP A 121 7.18 -10.76 -13.50
N ALA A 122 7.85 -10.26 -12.45
CA ALA A 122 8.36 -8.90 -12.36
C ALA A 122 9.49 -8.82 -11.33
N PRO A 123 10.31 -7.75 -11.32
CA PRO A 123 11.28 -7.52 -10.26
C PRO A 123 10.62 -7.47 -8.88
N LEU A 124 11.29 -8.00 -7.85
CA LEU A 124 10.84 -7.94 -6.46
C LEU A 124 11.08 -6.55 -5.87
N ASP A 125 10.32 -5.56 -6.33
CA ASP A 125 10.39 -4.18 -5.84
C ASP A 125 9.40 -3.93 -4.69
N MET A 126 8.11 -3.87 -4.95
CA MET A 126 6.99 -3.65 -4.01
C MET A 126 7.04 -2.31 -3.23
N ARG A 127 7.89 -1.35 -3.59
CA ARG A 127 7.93 -0.04 -2.94
C ARG A 127 6.73 0.80 -3.35
N MET A 128 6.03 1.37 -2.38
CA MET A 128 5.08 2.47 -2.62
C MET A 128 5.86 3.77 -2.83
N ASP A 129 6.84 4.06 -1.96
CA ASP A 129 7.74 5.20 -2.13
C ASP A 129 9.03 4.77 -2.86
N ASN A 130 9.17 5.16 -4.11
CA ASN A 130 10.34 4.83 -4.92
C ASN A 130 11.62 5.61 -4.51
N ARG A 131 11.52 6.57 -3.58
CA ARG A 131 12.68 7.28 -2.99
C ARG A 131 13.41 6.44 -1.95
N GLN A 132 12.74 5.43 -1.35
CA GLN A 132 13.41 4.52 -0.40
C GLN A 132 14.33 3.55 -1.15
N ALA A 133 15.48 3.23 -0.53
CA ALA A 133 16.45 2.32 -1.11
C ALA A 133 16.02 0.84 -1.00
N LYS A 134 15.35 0.48 0.11
CA LYS A 134 14.95 -0.89 0.43
C LYS A 134 13.79 -1.35 -0.45
N THR A 135 13.91 -2.56 -0.98
CA THR A 135 12.91 -3.22 -1.82
C THR A 135 12.48 -4.56 -1.21
N ALA A 136 11.48 -5.22 -1.79
CA ALA A 136 11.11 -6.59 -1.43
C ALA A 136 12.27 -7.58 -1.65
N LYS A 137 13.10 -7.34 -2.67
CA LYS A 137 14.32 -8.10 -2.91
C LYS A 137 15.27 -8.10 -1.71
N ASN A 138 15.48 -6.95 -1.07
CA ASN A 138 16.30 -6.86 0.14
C ASN A 138 15.69 -7.68 1.29
N ILE A 139 14.37 -7.62 1.49
CA ILE A 139 13.71 -8.41 2.55
C ILE A 139 13.97 -9.90 2.36
N VAL A 140 13.73 -10.45 1.18
CA VAL A 140 13.87 -11.90 0.96
C VAL A 140 15.33 -12.36 0.95
N ASN A 141 16.28 -11.51 0.52
CA ASN A 141 17.68 -11.88 0.42
C ASN A 141 18.53 -11.57 1.66
N GLU A 142 18.14 -10.58 2.48
CA GLU A 142 18.98 -10.09 3.58
C GLU A 142 18.45 -10.44 4.97
N TYR A 143 17.11 -10.57 5.15
CA TYR A 143 16.52 -10.89 6.44
C TYR A 143 16.93 -12.30 6.93
N SER A 144 17.18 -12.45 8.22
CA SER A 144 17.40 -13.76 8.83
C SER A 144 16.15 -14.65 8.71
N GLU A 145 16.31 -15.96 8.84
CA GLU A 145 15.18 -16.90 8.87
C GLU A 145 14.15 -16.55 9.97
N THR A 146 14.64 -16.08 11.13
CA THR A 146 13.79 -15.66 12.24
C THR A 146 12.95 -14.41 11.90
N GLU A 147 13.56 -13.41 11.24
CA GLU A 147 12.86 -12.21 10.81
C GLU A 147 11.83 -12.53 9.72
N LEU A 148 12.22 -13.32 8.72
CA LEU A 148 11.27 -13.80 7.69
C LEU A 148 10.11 -14.56 8.33
N PHE A 149 10.37 -15.49 9.24
CA PHE A 149 9.31 -16.21 9.95
C PHE A 149 8.36 -15.25 10.69
N ARG A 150 8.92 -14.26 11.41
CA ARG A 150 8.13 -13.26 12.14
C ARG A 150 7.17 -12.52 11.20
N ILE A 151 7.68 -11.91 10.13
CA ILE A 151 6.83 -11.11 9.23
C ILE A 151 5.79 -11.97 8.52
N LEU A 152 6.16 -13.17 8.07
CA LEU A 152 5.23 -14.10 7.42
C LEU A 152 4.10 -14.54 8.35
N LYS A 153 4.41 -14.76 9.63
CA LYS A 153 3.44 -15.15 10.64
C LYS A 153 2.56 -13.96 11.08
N ASP A 154 3.19 -12.84 11.44
CA ASP A 154 2.50 -11.73 12.13
C ASP A 154 1.75 -10.82 11.15
N TYR A 155 2.30 -10.58 9.95
CA TYR A 155 1.69 -9.71 8.94
C TYR A 155 0.94 -10.47 7.84
N GLY A 156 1.39 -11.69 7.54
CA GLY A 156 0.76 -12.53 6.52
C GLY A 156 -0.27 -13.51 7.05
N GLU A 157 -0.26 -13.79 8.35
CA GLU A 157 -1.00 -14.93 8.94
C GLU A 157 -0.71 -16.25 8.20
N GLU A 158 0.54 -16.37 7.70
CA GLU A 158 0.94 -17.47 6.83
C GLU A 158 1.09 -18.77 7.63
N ARG A 159 0.25 -19.74 7.32
CA ARG A 159 0.25 -21.05 8.02
C ARG A 159 1.58 -21.78 7.90
N TYR A 160 2.26 -21.64 6.78
CA TYR A 160 3.50 -22.33 6.47
C TYR A 160 4.72 -21.43 6.63
N ALA A 161 4.59 -20.33 7.40
CA ALA A 161 5.63 -19.29 7.59
C ALA A 161 7.02 -19.88 7.89
N LYS A 162 7.11 -20.86 8.78
CA LYS A 162 8.39 -21.50 9.15
C LYS A 162 9.04 -22.21 7.97
N SER A 163 8.25 -22.99 7.21
CA SER A 163 8.75 -23.73 6.04
C SER A 163 9.17 -22.77 4.92
N ILE A 164 8.37 -21.73 4.67
CA ILE A 164 8.66 -20.74 3.62
C ILE A 164 9.92 -19.95 3.97
N ALA A 165 10.07 -19.47 5.21
CA ALA A 165 11.26 -18.74 5.66
C ALA A 165 12.53 -19.60 5.49
N TYR A 166 12.49 -20.85 5.91
CA TYR A 166 13.59 -21.80 5.73
C TYR A 166 13.98 -21.97 4.26
N HIS A 167 13.01 -22.21 3.38
CA HIS A 167 13.30 -22.45 1.96
C HIS A 167 13.77 -21.18 1.23
N ILE A 168 13.28 -19.99 1.58
CA ILE A 168 13.84 -18.72 1.09
C ILE A 168 15.32 -18.64 1.45
N CYS A 169 15.69 -18.88 2.73
CA CYS A 169 17.09 -18.87 3.16
C CYS A 169 17.93 -19.91 2.41
N LYS A 170 17.41 -21.12 2.23
CA LYS A 170 18.13 -22.18 1.50
C LYS A 170 18.30 -21.91 0.01
N TYR A 171 17.33 -21.28 -0.62
CA TYR A 171 17.41 -20.94 -2.05
C TYR A 171 18.47 -19.85 -2.29
N ARG A 172 18.44 -18.78 -1.49
CA ARG A 172 19.36 -17.64 -1.65
C ARG A 172 20.82 -17.96 -1.35
N GLU A 173 21.13 -19.07 -0.63
CA GLU A 173 22.48 -19.58 -0.49
C GLU A 173 23.14 -19.95 -1.84
N LYS A 174 22.32 -20.25 -2.85
CA LYS A 174 22.77 -20.67 -4.20
C LYS A 174 22.62 -19.59 -5.24
N LYS A 175 21.54 -18.84 -5.18
CA LYS A 175 21.17 -17.80 -6.15
C LYS A 175 20.31 -16.75 -5.46
N GLU A 176 20.61 -15.48 -5.69
CA GLU A 176 19.77 -14.36 -5.25
C GLU A 176 18.36 -14.47 -5.86
N ILE A 177 17.34 -14.14 -5.06
CA ILE A 177 15.94 -14.14 -5.49
C ILE A 177 15.65 -12.75 -6.06
N GLU A 178 15.35 -12.68 -7.37
CA GLU A 178 15.23 -11.42 -8.07
C GLU A 178 13.81 -11.08 -8.51
N THR A 179 12.99 -12.12 -8.76
CA THR A 179 11.68 -11.93 -9.37
C THR A 179 10.54 -12.51 -8.55
N THR A 180 9.34 -12.04 -8.84
CA THR A 180 8.10 -12.52 -8.22
C THR A 180 7.84 -13.99 -8.53
N GLU A 181 8.22 -14.47 -9.73
CA GLU A 181 8.05 -15.88 -10.11
C GLU A 181 9.01 -16.79 -9.33
N GLU A 182 10.28 -16.41 -9.19
CA GLU A 182 11.23 -17.15 -8.36
C GLU A 182 10.74 -17.29 -6.91
N LEU A 183 10.21 -16.22 -6.32
CA LEU A 183 9.62 -16.27 -4.99
C LEU A 183 8.37 -17.16 -4.96
N ASN A 184 7.50 -17.10 -5.96
CA ASN A 184 6.34 -17.98 -6.09
C ASN A 184 6.71 -19.46 -6.10
N ASP A 185 7.74 -19.81 -6.85
CA ASP A 185 8.21 -21.21 -6.95
C ASP A 185 8.76 -21.71 -5.61
N ILE A 186 9.50 -20.86 -4.89
CA ILE A 186 9.98 -21.18 -3.54
C ILE A 186 8.78 -21.43 -2.60
N ILE A 187 7.78 -20.54 -2.63
CA ILE A 187 6.58 -20.69 -1.79
C ILE A 187 5.84 -21.99 -2.12
N ARG A 188 5.60 -22.26 -3.40
CA ARG A 188 4.96 -23.49 -3.86
C ARG A 188 5.72 -24.75 -3.42
N GLY A 189 7.06 -24.71 -3.53
CA GLY A 189 7.91 -25.81 -3.07
C GLY A 189 7.91 -26.01 -1.55
N SER A 190 7.60 -24.98 -0.79
CA SER A 190 7.64 -24.96 0.67
C SER A 190 6.38 -25.50 1.36
N ILE A 191 5.28 -25.67 0.61
CA ILE A 191 3.97 -26.04 1.15
C ILE A 191 3.51 -27.42 0.62
N PRO A 192 2.69 -28.18 1.39
CA PRO A 192 2.18 -29.46 0.95
C PRO A 192 1.37 -29.36 -0.33
N ALA A 193 1.43 -30.40 -1.19
CA ALA A 193 0.71 -30.44 -2.46
C ALA A 193 -0.80 -30.13 -2.33
N LYS A 194 -1.44 -30.64 -1.26
CA LYS A 194 -2.85 -30.37 -0.95
C LYS A 194 -3.15 -28.88 -0.72
N ALA A 195 -2.19 -28.14 -0.14
CA ALA A 195 -2.37 -26.72 0.11
C ALA A 195 -2.19 -25.85 -1.14
N ARG A 196 -1.43 -26.34 -2.14
CA ARG A 196 -1.23 -25.61 -3.42
C ARG A 196 -2.50 -25.42 -4.21
N ASN A 197 -3.46 -26.36 -4.06
CA ASN A 197 -4.73 -26.40 -4.78
C ASN A 197 -5.92 -25.97 -3.89
N GLY A 198 -5.65 -25.31 -2.75
CA GLY A 198 -6.66 -24.83 -1.82
C GLY A 198 -7.38 -23.57 -2.32
N GLN A 199 -8.25 -23.01 -1.46
CA GLN A 199 -8.91 -21.72 -1.75
C GLN A 199 -7.88 -20.57 -1.74
N GLY A 200 -7.69 -19.93 -2.89
CA GLY A 200 -6.81 -18.78 -3.06
C GLY A 200 -5.40 -19.14 -3.55
N HIS A 201 -4.66 -18.12 -3.95
CA HIS A 201 -3.28 -18.29 -4.44
C HIS A 201 -2.30 -18.51 -3.26
N PRO A 202 -1.42 -19.53 -3.32
CA PRO A 202 -0.53 -19.88 -2.21
C PRO A 202 0.40 -18.73 -1.77
N SER A 203 0.76 -17.83 -2.68
CA SER A 203 1.65 -16.71 -2.37
C SER A 203 0.95 -15.47 -1.78
N LYS A 204 -0.39 -15.48 -1.68
CA LYS A 204 -1.17 -14.30 -1.26
C LYS A 204 -0.68 -13.74 0.08
N GLN A 205 -0.55 -14.60 1.08
CA GLN A 205 -0.19 -14.22 2.44
C GLN A 205 1.27 -13.80 2.56
N THR A 206 2.17 -14.51 1.88
CA THR A 206 3.60 -14.15 1.84
C THR A 206 3.82 -12.79 1.19
N PHE A 207 3.20 -12.52 0.03
CA PHE A 207 3.28 -11.21 -0.62
C PHE A 207 2.69 -10.09 0.24
N GLN A 208 1.56 -10.34 0.91
CA GLN A 208 0.99 -9.41 1.87
C GLN A 208 1.98 -9.07 2.99
N ALA A 209 2.61 -10.07 3.59
CA ALA A 209 3.58 -9.89 4.66
C ALA A 209 4.76 -9.00 4.23
N ILE A 210 5.32 -9.27 3.05
CA ILE A 210 6.45 -8.50 2.51
C ILE A 210 6.03 -7.06 2.23
N ARG A 211 4.85 -6.84 1.64
CA ARG A 211 4.33 -5.49 1.38
C ARG A 211 4.13 -4.68 2.66
N ILE A 212 3.61 -5.30 3.72
CA ILE A 212 3.41 -4.64 5.02
C ILE A 212 4.75 -4.32 5.70
N GLU A 213 5.72 -5.22 5.64
CA GLU A 213 7.05 -4.98 6.21
C GLU A 213 7.81 -3.86 5.49
N LEU A 214 7.55 -3.70 4.19
CA LEU A 214 8.29 -2.76 3.35
C LEU A 214 7.76 -1.33 3.42
N ASN A 215 6.43 -1.17 3.56
CA ASN A 215 5.73 0.10 3.38
C ASN A 215 5.01 0.56 4.63
#